data_6d6c59da327c1c84d46557422f322786
#
_entry.id   6d6c59da327c1c84d46557422f322786
#
_cell.length_a   1.000
_cell.length_b   1.000
_cell.length_c   1.000
_cell.angle_alpha   90.00
_cell.angle_beta   90.00
_cell.angle_gamma   90.00
#
_symmetry.space_group_name_H-M   'P 1'
#
loop_
_entity.id
_entity.type
_entity.pdbx_description
1 polymer ?
#
loop_
_entity_poly.entity_id
_entity_poly.type
_entity_poly.pdbx_seq_one_letter_code
_entity_poly.pdbx_strand_id
1 'polypeptide(L)'
;ESGLELIQWMQDAYPEIICIILTGFPDFNYARSAISLGVYQYLLKPVSFEELEKVISSAIERVEENMAVSMKTPNEKDSEMSDPIRQVRGYLEEHYNEIITRRNIESLVHLNGDYINREFKKCTGYTLMEYIQRYRIIMAKKLLRETNLSMAEISAQTGYDSPAYFAKIFKKLTSQTPSEYRVRHERD
;
A
#
# COMPACT_ATOMS: atom_id res chain seq x y z
N GLU A 1 0.95 -25.81 -19.71
CA GLU A 1 0.23 -24.92 -18.77
C GLU A 1 0.06 -23.57 -19.45
N SER A 2 -1.17 -23.10 -19.55
CA SER A 2 -1.46 -21.81 -20.17
C SER A 2 -1.26 -20.67 -19.16
N GLY A 3 -0.92 -19.46 -19.63
CA GLY A 3 -0.81 -18.29 -18.75
C GLY A 3 -2.10 -17.97 -18.00
N LEU A 4 -3.26 -18.36 -18.53
CA LEU A 4 -4.56 -18.19 -17.87
C LEU A 4 -4.73 -19.15 -16.68
N GLU A 5 -4.25 -20.39 -16.76
CA GLU A 5 -4.24 -21.33 -15.64
C GLU A 5 -3.36 -20.85 -14.48
N LEU A 6 -2.21 -20.26 -14.81
CA LEU A 6 -1.36 -19.64 -13.82
C LEU A 6 -2.05 -18.48 -13.11
N ILE A 7 -2.72 -17.61 -13.88
CA ILE A 7 -3.45 -16.46 -13.33
C ILE A 7 -4.59 -16.93 -12.43
N GLN A 8 -5.37 -17.94 -12.86
CA GLN A 8 -6.42 -18.53 -12.04
C GLN A 8 -5.86 -19.02 -10.70
N TRP A 9 -4.78 -19.79 -10.73
CA TRP A 9 -4.12 -20.28 -9.54
C TRP A 9 -3.61 -19.14 -8.64
N MET A 10 -3.02 -18.07 -9.23
CA MET A 10 -2.57 -16.90 -8.49
C MET A 10 -3.72 -16.14 -7.84
N GLN A 11 -4.84 -15.97 -8.52
CA GLN A 11 -6.03 -15.29 -7.96
C GLN A 11 -6.64 -16.09 -6.79
N ASP A 12 -6.67 -17.42 -6.90
CA ASP A 12 -7.21 -18.29 -5.86
C ASP A 12 -6.27 -18.34 -4.62
N ALA A 13 -4.96 -18.36 -4.85
CA ALA A 13 -3.97 -18.49 -3.76
C ALA A 13 -3.55 -17.12 -3.16
N TYR A 14 -3.57 -16.07 -3.96
CA TYR A 14 -3.06 -14.73 -3.62
C TYR A 14 -3.94 -13.64 -4.23
N PRO A 15 -5.17 -13.44 -3.75
CA PRO A 15 -6.14 -12.50 -4.33
C PRO A 15 -5.69 -11.03 -4.29
N GLU A 16 -4.69 -10.69 -3.49
CA GLU A 16 -4.09 -9.36 -3.41
C GLU A 16 -3.11 -9.05 -4.55
N ILE A 17 -2.69 -10.05 -5.33
CA ILE A 17 -1.76 -9.82 -6.44
C ILE A 17 -2.49 -9.23 -7.64
N ILE A 18 -2.00 -8.11 -8.13
CA ILE A 18 -2.47 -7.49 -9.36
C ILE A 18 -1.75 -8.11 -10.56
N CYS A 19 -2.51 -8.74 -11.46
CA CYS A 19 -1.99 -9.36 -12.66
C CYS A 19 -2.17 -8.45 -13.87
N ILE A 20 -1.09 -8.23 -14.63
CA ILE A 20 -1.09 -7.52 -15.92
C ILE A 20 -0.57 -8.49 -16.98
N ILE A 21 -1.31 -8.64 -18.09
CA ILE A 21 -0.90 -9.48 -19.21
C ILE A 21 -0.29 -8.63 -20.31
N LEU A 22 0.92 -9.04 -20.77
CA LEU A 22 1.54 -8.53 -21.99
C LEU A 22 1.63 -9.65 -23.02
N THR A 23 0.95 -9.52 -24.16
CA THR A 23 0.91 -10.54 -25.20
C THR A 23 1.24 -9.98 -26.58
N GLY A 24 1.88 -10.80 -27.43
CA GLY A 24 2.08 -10.48 -28.85
C GLY A 24 0.95 -10.95 -29.76
N PHE A 25 -0.06 -11.67 -29.24
CA PHE A 25 -1.14 -12.25 -30.03
C PHE A 25 -2.46 -11.57 -29.72
N PRO A 26 -3.11 -10.90 -30.70
CA PRO A 26 -4.42 -10.32 -30.55
C PRO A 26 -5.50 -11.41 -30.62
N ASP A 27 -5.79 -12.08 -29.51
CA ASP A 27 -6.85 -13.08 -29.42
C ASP A 27 -7.98 -12.56 -28.51
N PHE A 28 -9.14 -12.34 -29.12
CA PHE A 28 -10.31 -11.82 -28.41
C PHE A 28 -10.84 -12.76 -27.32
N ASN A 29 -10.79 -14.07 -27.56
CA ASN A 29 -11.26 -15.05 -26.57
C ASN A 29 -10.30 -15.11 -25.38
N TYR A 30 -8.99 -15.00 -25.66
CA TYR A 30 -7.98 -14.96 -24.62
C TYR A 30 -8.10 -13.71 -23.75
N ALA A 31 -8.30 -12.53 -24.38
CA ALA A 31 -8.55 -11.28 -23.70
C ALA A 31 -9.81 -11.34 -22.81
N ARG A 32 -10.92 -11.88 -23.35
CA ARG A 32 -12.17 -12.05 -22.60
C ARG A 32 -12.01 -12.98 -21.40
N SER A 33 -11.27 -14.08 -21.57
CA SER A 33 -10.96 -14.99 -20.46
C SER A 33 -10.08 -14.34 -19.39
N ALA A 34 -9.08 -13.57 -19.80
CA ALA A 34 -8.23 -12.83 -18.89
C ALA A 34 -9.03 -11.81 -18.04
N ILE A 35 -9.94 -11.07 -18.69
CA ILE A 35 -10.84 -10.12 -18.01
C ILE A 35 -11.76 -10.84 -17.02
N SER A 36 -12.32 -12.00 -17.40
CA SER A 36 -13.18 -12.80 -16.52
C SER A 36 -12.44 -13.37 -15.30
N LEU A 37 -11.11 -13.53 -15.40
CA LEU A 37 -10.22 -13.90 -14.31
C LEU A 37 -9.76 -12.71 -13.44
N GLY A 38 -10.27 -11.50 -13.67
CA GLY A 38 -9.93 -10.33 -12.86
C GLY A 38 -8.55 -9.76 -13.11
N VAL A 39 -7.96 -9.99 -14.29
CA VAL A 39 -6.69 -9.36 -14.69
C VAL A 39 -6.87 -7.84 -14.71
N TYR A 40 -5.95 -7.12 -14.10
CA TYR A 40 -6.03 -5.66 -14.00
C TYR A 40 -5.95 -4.98 -15.35
N GLN A 41 -5.06 -5.44 -16.22
CA GLN A 41 -4.91 -4.90 -17.56
C GLN A 41 -4.37 -5.97 -18.53
N TYR A 42 -4.83 -5.88 -19.78
CA TYR A 42 -4.38 -6.70 -20.89
C TYR A 42 -3.74 -5.77 -21.94
N LEU A 43 -2.45 -5.93 -22.21
CA LEU A 43 -1.68 -5.10 -23.13
C LEU A 43 -1.19 -5.92 -24.32
N LEU A 44 -1.32 -5.35 -25.52
CA LEU A 44 -0.85 -5.97 -26.75
C LEU A 44 0.53 -5.41 -27.13
N LYS A 45 1.52 -6.29 -27.37
CA LYS A 45 2.82 -5.89 -27.85
C LYS A 45 2.78 -5.47 -29.34
N PRO A 46 3.50 -4.41 -29.74
CA PRO A 46 4.43 -3.59 -28.96
C PRO A 46 3.71 -2.58 -28.07
N VAL A 47 4.10 -2.47 -26.79
CA VAL A 47 3.58 -1.49 -25.82
C VAL A 47 4.52 -0.31 -25.76
N SER A 48 4.01 0.92 -25.81
CA SER A 48 4.82 2.12 -25.59
C SER A 48 5.28 2.21 -24.13
N PHE A 49 6.43 2.88 -23.92
CA PHE A 49 6.92 3.10 -22.55
C PHE A 49 5.92 3.90 -21.70
N GLU A 50 5.29 4.91 -22.31
CA GLU A 50 4.31 5.77 -21.66
C GLU A 50 3.04 4.99 -21.23
N GLU A 51 2.56 4.08 -22.09
CA GLU A 51 1.41 3.22 -21.79
C GLU A 51 1.74 2.23 -20.65
N LEU A 52 2.92 1.61 -20.71
CA LEU A 52 3.38 0.70 -19.68
C LEU A 52 3.55 1.42 -18.34
N GLU A 53 4.16 2.61 -18.35
CA GLU A 53 4.33 3.44 -17.15
C GLU A 53 2.99 3.82 -16.53
N LYS A 54 2.00 4.25 -17.34
CA LYS A 54 0.64 4.54 -16.86
C LYS A 54 0.00 3.33 -16.18
N VAL A 55 0.02 2.19 -16.83
CA VAL A 55 -0.61 0.96 -16.29
C VAL A 55 0.05 0.51 -15.00
N ILE A 56 1.38 0.51 -14.94
CA ILE A 56 2.11 0.14 -13.72
C ILE A 56 1.82 1.13 -12.59
N SER A 57 1.81 2.42 -12.88
CA SER A 57 1.51 3.45 -11.87
C SER A 57 0.10 3.30 -11.31
N SER A 58 -0.91 3.12 -12.17
CA SER A 58 -2.29 2.88 -11.73
C SER A 58 -2.45 1.56 -10.97
N ALA A 59 -1.71 0.51 -11.33
CA ALA A 59 -1.70 -0.73 -10.59
C ALA A 59 -1.10 -0.56 -9.18
N ILE A 60 -0.01 0.21 -9.06
CA ILE A 60 0.59 0.54 -7.76
C ILE A 60 -0.39 1.35 -6.90
N GLU A 61 -1.06 2.35 -7.46
CA GLU A 61 -2.07 3.14 -6.76
C GLU A 61 -3.21 2.26 -6.25
N ARG A 62 -3.69 1.32 -7.06
CA ARG A 62 -4.74 0.38 -6.65
C ARG A 62 -4.29 -0.57 -5.54
N VAL A 63 -3.04 -1.07 -5.58
CA VAL A 63 -2.48 -1.85 -4.46
C VAL A 63 -2.45 -1.02 -3.18
N GLU A 64 -2.03 0.23 -3.28
CA GLU A 64 -1.95 1.14 -2.13
C GLU A 64 -3.33 1.52 -1.60
N GLU A 65 -4.32 1.73 -2.47
CA GLU A 65 -5.72 1.96 -2.07
C GLU A 65 -6.31 0.73 -1.37
N ASN A 66 -6.08 -0.46 -1.93
CA ASN A 66 -6.49 -1.71 -1.31
C ASN A 66 -5.80 -1.92 0.06
N MET A 67 -4.51 -1.58 0.16
CA MET A 67 -3.81 -1.57 1.45
C MET A 67 -4.41 -0.54 2.42
N ALA A 68 -4.74 0.66 1.96
CA ALA A 68 -5.36 1.69 2.79
C ALA A 68 -6.77 1.29 3.24
N VAL A 69 -7.55 0.64 2.39
CA VAL A 69 -8.85 0.07 2.73
C VAL A 69 -8.67 -1.11 3.69
N SER A 70 -7.74 -2.02 3.41
CA SER A 70 -7.41 -3.16 4.28
C SER A 70 -6.85 -2.71 5.64
N MET A 71 -6.23 -1.54 5.71
CA MET A 71 -5.84 -0.93 6.99
C MET A 71 -7.02 -0.31 7.75
N LYS A 72 -8.13 0.04 7.08
CA LYS A 72 -9.30 0.71 7.69
C LYS A 72 -10.49 -0.21 7.93
N THR A 73 -10.61 -1.31 7.20
CA THR A 73 -11.70 -2.27 7.35
C THR A 73 -11.23 -3.53 8.08
N PRO A 74 -12.03 -4.09 8.99
CA PRO A 74 -11.76 -5.42 9.54
C PRO A 74 -11.71 -6.43 8.38
N ASN A 75 -10.55 -6.95 8.09
CA ASN A 75 -10.35 -7.99 7.07
C ASN A 75 -10.58 -9.37 7.70
N GLU A 76 -10.83 -10.41 6.89
CA GLU A 76 -10.88 -11.79 7.37
C GLU A 76 -9.59 -12.18 8.12
N LYS A 77 -8.43 -11.62 7.73
CA LYS A 77 -7.17 -11.72 8.48
C LYS A 77 -7.21 -11.08 9.88
N ASP A 78 -8.14 -10.16 10.14
CA ASP A 78 -8.34 -9.57 11.47
C ASP A 78 -8.99 -10.56 12.45
N SER A 79 -9.73 -11.52 11.95
CA SER A 79 -10.29 -12.60 12.78
C SER A 79 -9.22 -13.58 13.29
N GLU A 80 -8.09 -13.69 12.57
CA GLU A 80 -6.94 -14.49 12.97
C GLU A 80 -5.94 -13.71 13.85
N MET A 81 -6.10 -12.38 13.92
CA MET A 81 -5.23 -11.51 14.73
C MET A 81 -5.62 -11.61 16.20
N SER A 82 -4.66 -11.90 17.07
CA SER A 82 -4.88 -11.88 18.51
C SER A 82 -5.28 -10.49 19.00
N ASP A 83 -6.12 -10.40 20.05
CA ASP A 83 -6.60 -9.12 20.58
C ASP A 83 -5.48 -8.12 20.91
N PRO A 84 -4.33 -8.51 21.52
CA PRO A 84 -3.24 -7.57 21.75
C PRO A 84 -2.66 -6.99 20.47
N ILE A 85 -2.52 -7.78 19.41
CA ILE A 85 -1.96 -7.31 18.14
C ILE A 85 -2.94 -6.37 17.42
N ARG A 86 -4.24 -6.64 17.51
CA ARG A 86 -5.30 -5.75 17.02
C ARG A 86 -5.30 -4.41 17.75
N GLN A 87 -5.14 -4.41 19.07
CA GLN A 87 -5.01 -3.19 19.87
C GLN A 87 -3.77 -2.38 19.47
N VAL A 88 -2.63 -3.04 19.28
CA VAL A 88 -1.41 -2.38 18.80
C VAL A 88 -1.64 -1.74 17.43
N ARG A 89 -2.27 -2.42 16.50
CA ARG A 89 -2.58 -1.85 15.18
C ARG A 89 -3.46 -0.61 15.30
N GLY A 90 -4.58 -0.70 16.02
CA GLY A 90 -5.46 0.44 16.25
C GLY A 90 -4.75 1.64 16.86
N TYR A 91 -3.91 1.39 17.86
CA TYR A 91 -3.09 2.44 18.48
C TYR A 91 -2.14 3.11 17.48
N LEU A 92 -1.46 2.34 16.62
CA LEU A 92 -0.58 2.88 15.59
C LEU A 92 -1.34 3.76 14.59
N GLU A 93 -2.54 3.35 14.21
CA GLU A 93 -3.40 4.07 13.26
C GLU A 93 -4.02 5.34 13.86
N GLU A 94 -4.33 5.34 15.13
CA GLU A 94 -4.88 6.50 15.85
C GLU A 94 -3.79 7.55 16.17
N HIS A 95 -2.59 7.09 16.54
CA HIS A 95 -1.48 7.95 16.97
C HIS A 95 -0.37 8.08 15.93
N TYR A 96 -0.67 7.85 14.63
CA TYR A 96 0.35 7.81 13.57
C TYR A 96 1.18 9.09 13.46
N ASN A 97 0.62 10.23 13.80
CA ASN A 97 1.27 11.55 13.76
C ASN A 97 2.09 11.88 15.01
N GLU A 98 2.10 11.01 16.01
CA GLU A 98 2.82 11.18 17.26
C GLU A 98 4.14 10.41 17.31
N ILE A 99 4.96 10.67 18.31
CA ILE A 99 6.16 9.88 18.57
C ILE A 99 5.77 8.58 19.26
N ILE A 100 5.81 7.48 18.52
CA ILE A 100 5.50 6.14 19.03
C ILE A 100 6.79 5.48 19.51
N THR A 101 6.85 5.16 20.80
CA THR A 101 7.98 4.48 21.41
C THR A 101 7.64 3.00 21.68
N ARG A 102 8.69 2.17 21.80
CA ARG A 102 8.53 0.77 22.20
C ARG A 102 7.78 0.66 23.54
N ARG A 103 8.08 1.55 24.49
CA ARG A 103 7.45 1.58 25.81
C ARG A 103 5.93 1.83 25.72
N ASN A 104 5.48 2.71 24.82
CA ASN A 104 4.05 2.95 24.61
C ASN A 104 3.35 1.64 24.21
N ILE A 105 3.93 0.91 23.26
CA ILE A 105 3.36 -0.35 22.77
C ILE A 105 3.38 -1.44 23.85
N GLU A 106 4.50 -1.60 24.56
CA GLU A 106 4.61 -2.59 25.65
C GLU A 106 3.62 -2.31 26.79
N SER A 107 3.45 -1.04 27.15
CA SER A 107 2.49 -0.64 28.21
C SER A 107 1.04 -0.82 27.79
N LEU A 108 0.73 -0.68 26.50
CA LEU A 108 -0.62 -0.84 25.97
C LEU A 108 -1.15 -2.26 26.14
N VAL A 109 -0.32 -3.26 25.85
CA VAL A 109 -0.75 -4.68 25.81
C VAL A 109 -0.08 -5.56 26.85
N HIS A 110 0.80 -5.00 27.69
CA HIS A 110 1.56 -5.69 28.75
C HIS A 110 2.38 -6.89 28.24
N LEU A 111 2.90 -6.79 27.02
CA LEU A 111 3.72 -7.81 26.37
C LEU A 111 5.09 -7.27 26.01
N ASN A 112 6.06 -8.18 25.86
CA ASN A 112 7.40 -7.83 25.40
C ASN A 112 7.40 -7.34 23.95
N GLY A 113 8.10 -6.23 23.66
CA GLY A 113 8.11 -5.58 22.36
C GLY A 113 8.68 -6.44 21.23
N ASP A 114 9.62 -7.34 21.50
CA ASP A 114 10.15 -8.24 20.46
C ASP A 114 9.12 -9.30 20.07
N TYR A 115 8.35 -9.80 21.06
CA TYR A 115 7.22 -10.69 20.81
C TYR A 115 6.16 -9.97 19.98
N ILE A 116 5.76 -8.75 20.40
CA ILE A 116 4.75 -7.94 19.69
C ILE A 116 5.20 -7.71 18.24
N ASN A 117 6.43 -7.28 18.02
CA ASN A 117 6.93 -6.97 16.67
C ASN A 117 6.97 -8.22 15.77
N ARG A 118 7.31 -9.39 16.31
CA ARG A 118 7.32 -10.65 15.58
C ARG A 118 5.89 -11.08 15.18
N GLU A 119 4.95 -11.09 16.14
CA GLU A 119 3.57 -11.48 15.88
C GLU A 119 2.86 -10.46 14.97
N PHE A 120 3.13 -9.17 15.17
CA PHE A 120 2.62 -8.11 14.30
C PHE A 120 3.10 -8.29 12.85
N LYS A 121 4.39 -8.59 12.66
CA LYS A 121 4.95 -8.88 11.33
C LYS A 121 4.35 -10.14 10.71
N LYS A 122 4.08 -11.17 11.50
CA LYS A 122 3.44 -12.41 11.03
C LYS A 122 2.02 -12.14 10.50
N CYS A 123 1.25 -11.30 11.21
CA CYS A 123 -0.12 -10.98 10.83
C CYS A 123 -0.21 -9.95 9.69
N THR A 124 0.64 -8.91 9.71
CA THR A 124 0.55 -7.76 8.79
C THR A 124 1.55 -7.81 7.63
N GLY A 125 2.57 -8.65 7.71
CA GLY A 125 3.70 -8.67 6.79
C GLY A 125 4.79 -7.62 7.08
N TYR A 126 4.54 -6.69 8.00
CA TYR A 126 5.42 -5.55 8.31
C TYR A 126 5.81 -5.50 9.78
N THR A 127 7.02 -5.03 10.07
CA THR A 127 7.38 -4.64 11.43
C THR A 127 6.55 -3.41 11.85
N LEU A 128 6.44 -3.16 13.16
CA LEU A 128 5.74 -1.97 13.69
C LEU A 128 6.21 -0.68 13.03
N MET A 129 7.54 -0.53 12.86
CA MET A 129 8.15 0.67 12.26
C MET A 129 7.86 0.79 10.76
N GLU A 130 7.90 -0.32 10.02
CA GLU A 130 7.53 -0.33 8.59
C GLU A 130 6.05 -0.02 8.40
N TYR A 131 5.19 -0.57 9.26
CA TYR A 131 3.75 -0.33 9.22
C TYR A 131 3.42 1.14 9.43
N ILE A 132 3.94 1.76 10.51
CA ILE A 132 3.66 3.17 10.80
C ILE A 132 4.21 4.11 9.71
N GLN A 133 5.40 3.82 9.15
CA GLN A 133 5.94 4.60 8.05
C GLN A 133 5.04 4.54 6.81
N ARG A 134 4.55 3.35 6.45
CA ARG A 134 3.63 3.17 5.31
C ARG A 134 2.29 3.89 5.56
N TYR A 135 1.73 3.75 6.75
CA TYR A 135 0.49 4.41 7.13
C TYR A 135 0.62 5.94 7.05
N ARG A 136 1.71 6.51 7.56
CA ARG A 136 2.03 7.95 7.44
C ARG A 136 2.09 8.40 5.98
N ILE A 137 2.68 7.61 5.09
CA ILE A 137 2.74 7.95 3.66
C ILE A 137 1.36 7.86 3.00
N ILE A 138 0.51 6.90 3.37
CA ILE A 138 -0.89 6.85 2.91
C ILE A 138 -1.64 8.12 3.32
N MET A 139 -1.49 8.55 4.57
CA MET A 139 -2.11 9.78 5.06
C MET A 139 -1.53 11.03 4.37
N ALA A 140 -0.21 11.05 4.11
CA ALA A 140 0.43 12.12 3.35
C ALA A 140 -0.11 12.21 1.91
N LYS A 141 -0.30 11.08 1.22
CA LYS A 141 -0.91 11.04 -0.12
C LYS A 141 -2.32 11.63 -0.12
N LYS A 142 -3.12 11.30 0.90
CA LYS A 142 -4.45 11.88 1.07
C LYS A 142 -4.38 13.40 1.21
N LEU A 143 -3.52 13.92 2.10
CA LEU A 143 -3.35 15.36 2.29
C LEU A 143 -2.83 16.06 1.02
N LEU A 144 -1.91 15.43 0.28
CA LEU A 144 -1.39 15.97 -0.98
C LEU A 144 -2.47 16.11 -2.06
N ARG A 145 -3.46 15.23 -2.11
CA ARG A 145 -4.57 15.27 -3.08
C ARG A 145 -5.70 16.19 -2.65
N GLU A 146 -6.02 16.19 -1.35
CA GLU A 146 -7.25 16.81 -0.84
C GLU A 146 -7.02 18.23 -0.30
N THR A 147 -5.77 18.69 -0.17
CA THR A 147 -5.45 19.97 0.46
C THR A 147 -4.32 20.71 -0.26
N ASN A 148 -4.30 22.04 -0.06
CA ASN A 148 -3.22 22.93 -0.52
C ASN A 148 -2.14 23.16 0.56
N LEU A 149 -2.03 22.29 1.56
CA LEU A 149 -1.02 22.40 2.62
C LEU A 149 0.38 22.36 2.02
N SER A 150 1.29 23.12 2.61
CA SER A 150 2.71 23.09 2.25
C SER A 150 3.34 21.74 2.59
N MET A 151 4.47 21.41 1.97
CA MET A 151 5.20 20.18 2.28
C MET A 151 5.65 20.11 3.75
N ALA A 152 5.93 21.25 4.37
CA ALA A 152 6.28 21.32 5.78
C ALA A 152 5.07 20.99 6.69
N GLU A 153 3.89 21.52 6.38
CA GLU A 153 2.66 21.22 7.12
C GLU A 153 2.27 19.76 6.98
N ILE A 154 2.33 19.19 5.78
CA ILE A 154 2.04 17.76 5.56
C ILE A 154 3.04 16.88 6.31
N SER A 155 4.34 17.23 6.28
CA SER A 155 5.36 16.54 7.06
C SER A 155 5.00 16.51 8.55
N ALA A 156 4.69 17.66 9.13
CA ALA A 156 4.32 17.77 10.53
C ALA A 156 3.03 16.99 10.87
N GLN A 157 1.98 17.15 10.06
CA GLN A 157 0.70 16.46 10.28
C GLN A 157 0.79 14.93 10.11
N THR A 158 1.81 14.45 9.43
CA THR A 158 2.05 13.01 9.25
C THR A 158 3.14 12.46 10.18
N GLY A 159 3.54 13.23 11.20
CA GLY A 159 4.42 12.77 12.27
C GLY A 159 5.90 12.74 11.90
N TYR A 160 6.33 13.60 10.97
CA TYR A 160 7.73 13.77 10.61
C TYR A 160 8.22 15.15 11.06
N ASP A 161 9.25 15.19 11.90
CA ASP A 161 9.86 16.45 12.38
C ASP A 161 10.65 17.19 11.28
N SER A 162 11.07 16.47 10.24
CA SER A 162 11.88 17.03 9.15
C SER A 162 11.21 16.82 7.78
N PRO A 163 10.87 17.92 7.07
CA PRO A 163 10.35 17.82 5.69
C PRO A 163 11.33 17.12 4.73
N ALA A 164 12.63 17.26 4.94
CA ALA A 164 13.64 16.59 4.13
C ALA A 164 13.63 15.06 4.35
N TYR A 165 13.48 14.62 5.61
CA TYR A 165 13.36 13.21 5.94
C TYR A 165 12.04 12.64 5.43
N PHE A 166 10.94 13.38 5.58
CA PHE A 166 9.64 13.04 4.99
C PHE A 166 9.75 12.80 3.49
N ALA A 167 10.32 13.77 2.74
CA ALA A 167 10.48 13.65 1.29
C ALA A 167 11.32 12.43 0.89
N LYS A 168 12.37 12.12 1.65
CA LYS A 168 13.20 10.92 1.44
C LYS A 168 12.42 9.63 1.63
N ILE A 169 11.64 9.52 2.71
CA ILE A 169 10.82 8.32 3.00
C ILE A 169 9.69 8.21 1.97
N PHE A 170 9.02 9.31 1.65
CA PHE A 170 7.97 9.34 0.64
C PHE A 170 8.51 8.83 -0.70
N LYS A 171 9.64 9.38 -1.19
CA LYS A 171 10.28 8.93 -2.43
C LYS A 171 10.72 7.46 -2.37
N LYS A 172 11.22 7.00 -1.23
CA LYS A 172 11.61 5.59 -1.05
C LYS A 172 10.42 4.64 -1.20
N LEU A 173 9.24 5.01 -0.67
CA LEU A 173 8.06 4.15 -0.64
C LEU A 173 7.15 4.32 -1.87
N THR A 174 7.25 5.44 -2.60
CA THR A 174 6.36 5.77 -3.73
C THR A 174 7.09 5.96 -5.06
N SER A 175 8.42 5.89 -5.06
CA SER A 175 9.31 6.13 -6.21
C SER A 175 9.28 7.58 -6.76
N GLN A 176 8.49 8.48 -6.18
CA GLN A 176 8.37 9.89 -6.58
C GLN A 176 8.42 10.81 -5.36
N THR A 177 8.78 12.08 -5.54
CA THR A 177 8.76 13.06 -4.47
C THR A 177 7.33 13.49 -4.13
N PRO A 178 7.06 14.04 -2.93
CA PRO A 178 5.74 14.56 -2.58
C PRO A 178 5.24 15.63 -3.55
N SER A 179 6.13 16.49 -4.06
CA SER A 179 5.79 17.54 -5.00
C SER A 179 5.41 16.97 -6.38
N GLU A 180 6.18 16.00 -6.89
CA GLU A 180 5.85 15.29 -8.13
C GLU A 180 4.50 14.56 -8.00
N TYR A 181 4.24 13.95 -6.85
CA TYR A 181 2.97 13.28 -6.57
C TYR A 181 1.80 14.27 -6.61
N ARG A 182 1.91 15.44 -5.99
CA ARG A 182 0.86 16.48 -6.00
C ARG A 182 0.55 16.95 -7.43
N VAL A 183 1.59 17.38 -8.17
CA VAL A 183 1.41 17.90 -9.54
C VAL A 183 0.73 16.88 -10.47
N ARG A 184 1.00 15.61 -10.28
CA ARG A 184 0.39 14.53 -11.06
C ARG A 184 -1.12 14.41 -10.79
N HIS A 185 -1.56 14.56 -9.54
CA HIS A 185 -2.96 14.41 -9.13
C HIS A 185 -3.76 15.71 -9.12
N GLU A 186 -3.13 16.87 -9.37
CA GLU A 186 -3.83 18.14 -9.63
C GLU A 186 -4.33 18.24 -11.09
N ARG A 187 -3.90 17.31 -11.96
CA ARG A 187 -4.24 17.29 -13.39
C ARG A 187 -5.33 16.28 -13.76
N ASP A 188 -5.78 15.49 -12.80
CA ASP A 188 -6.89 14.57 -12.94
C ASP A 188 -8.16 15.14 -12.28
#